data_2a90d4871c7c7534e61d7b7a7861f2a8
#
_entry.id   2a90d4871c7c7534e61d7b7a7861f2a8
#
_cell.length_a   1.000
_cell.length_b   1.000
_cell.length_c   1.000
_cell.angle_alpha   90.00
_cell.angle_beta   90.00
_cell.angle_gamma   90.00
#
_symmetry.space_group_name_H-M   'P 1'
#
loop_
_entity.id
_entity.type
_entity.pdbx_description
1 polymer ?
#
loop_
_entity_poly.entity_id
_entity_poly.type
_entity_poly.pdbx_seq_one_letter_code
_entity_poly.pdbx_strand_id
1 'polypeptide(L)'
;EIPTDLYLPNETGEKIENKTWTNVEQMPTFQGGDEDLQKYVMSSTHYPLQAREENTSGIVYVSFVVNMDGKIQEVKLLRGIGGGCDEEAMRVIKSMPDWKPGKQNGIAVKVQMSIPINFKLSN
;
A
#
# COMPACT_ATOMS: atom_id res chain seq x y z
N GLU A 1 15.48 -3.46 27.94
CA GLU A 1 14.15 -3.90 28.34
C GLU A 1 13.09 -3.34 27.41
N ILE A 2 12.14 -4.18 27.01
CA ILE A 2 11.09 -3.76 26.09
C ILE A 2 9.93 -3.18 26.90
N PRO A 3 9.52 -1.92 26.64
CA PRO A 3 8.40 -1.33 27.36
C PRO A 3 7.13 -2.14 27.20
N THR A 4 6.31 -2.16 28.23
CA THR A 4 5.07 -2.93 28.23
C THR A 4 4.11 -2.48 27.14
N ASP A 5 4.13 -1.19 26.79
CA ASP A 5 3.24 -0.66 25.76
C ASP A 5 3.62 -1.09 24.33
N LEU A 6 4.75 -1.78 24.17
CA LEU A 6 5.10 -2.40 22.88
C LEU A 6 4.47 -3.77 22.71
N TYR A 7 3.74 -4.25 23.70
CA TYR A 7 3.03 -5.52 23.61
C TYR A 7 1.55 -5.26 23.41
N LEU A 8 0.90 -6.16 22.66
CA LEU A 8 -0.53 -6.03 22.41
C LEU A 8 -1.30 -6.40 23.69
N PRO A 9 -2.30 -5.59 24.08
CA PRO A 9 -2.98 -5.81 25.37
C PRO A 9 -3.69 -7.15 25.50
N ASN A 10 -4.18 -7.73 24.42
CA ASN A 10 -4.95 -8.97 24.47
C ASN A 10 -4.21 -10.14 23.85
N GLU A 11 -2.91 -9.99 23.67
CA GLU A 11 -2.10 -11.05 23.07
C GLU A 11 -1.21 -11.68 24.14
N THR A 12 -0.76 -12.90 23.88
CA THR A 12 0.09 -13.63 24.82
C THR A 12 1.55 -13.24 24.65
N GLY A 13 1.86 -11.96 24.91
CA GLY A 13 3.23 -11.47 24.90
C GLY A 13 3.80 -11.18 23.52
N GLU A 14 2.95 -11.13 22.50
CA GLU A 14 3.43 -10.79 21.16
C GLU A 14 3.81 -9.31 21.08
N LYS A 15 4.98 -9.03 20.55
CA LYS A 15 5.42 -7.65 20.41
C LYS A 15 4.66 -6.95 19.29
N ILE A 16 4.40 -5.67 19.47
CA ILE A 16 3.73 -4.85 18.43
C ILE A 16 4.49 -4.92 17.11
N GLU A 17 5.81 -4.92 17.14
CA GLU A 17 6.63 -4.93 15.93
C GLU A 17 6.47 -6.21 15.09
N ASN A 18 5.94 -7.29 15.69
CA ASN A 18 5.73 -8.56 14.98
C ASN A 18 4.33 -8.67 14.41
N LYS A 19 3.47 -7.69 14.68
CA LYS A 19 2.10 -7.71 14.21
C LYS A 19 1.93 -6.75 13.04
N THR A 20 1.14 -7.17 12.06
CA THR A 20 0.69 -6.28 10.99
C THR A 20 -0.74 -5.87 11.29
N TRP A 21 -0.94 -4.57 11.43
CA TRP A 21 -2.25 -3.99 11.75
C TRP A 21 -3.01 -3.70 10.47
N THR A 22 -4.32 -3.66 10.57
CA THR A 22 -5.17 -3.24 9.45
C THR A 22 -5.88 -1.93 9.74
N ASN A 23 -5.96 -1.56 11.01
CA ASN A 23 -6.58 -0.29 11.42
C ASN A 23 -5.88 0.20 12.67
N VAL A 24 -5.46 1.44 12.65
CA VAL A 24 -4.75 2.06 13.77
C VAL A 24 -5.22 3.48 13.95
N GLU A 25 -4.85 4.10 15.09
CA GLU A 25 -5.26 5.46 15.40
C GLU A 25 -4.79 6.48 14.38
N GLN A 26 -3.56 6.33 13.92
CA GLN A 26 -3.03 7.18 12.84
C GLN A 26 -2.63 6.26 11.71
N MET A 27 -3.43 6.28 10.65
CA MET A 27 -3.13 5.45 9.47
C MET A 27 -1.92 5.99 8.73
N PRO A 28 -1.16 5.12 8.04
CA PRO A 28 -0.05 5.60 7.22
C PRO A 28 -0.53 6.60 6.18
N THR A 29 0.31 7.58 5.88
CA THR A 29 0.00 8.58 4.85
C THR A 29 1.15 8.72 3.87
N PHE A 30 0.79 8.96 2.61
CA PHE A 30 1.78 9.24 1.58
C PHE A 30 2.41 10.61 1.85
N GLN A 31 3.68 10.77 1.47
CA GLN A 31 4.35 12.06 1.60
C GLN A 31 3.60 13.10 0.78
N GLY A 32 3.07 14.12 1.45
CA GLY A 32 2.25 15.14 0.82
C GLY A 32 0.76 14.85 0.85
N GLY A 33 0.33 13.69 1.38
CA GLY A 33 -1.08 13.35 1.57
C GLY A 33 -1.70 12.64 0.37
N ASP A 34 -3.01 12.43 0.44
CA ASP A 34 -3.73 11.65 -0.56
C ASP A 34 -3.70 12.28 -1.95
N GLU A 35 -3.70 13.60 -2.02
CA GLU A 35 -3.65 14.29 -3.30
C GLU A 35 -2.35 14.00 -4.03
N ASP A 36 -1.23 14.04 -3.31
CA ASP A 36 0.06 13.73 -3.90
C ASP A 36 0.18 12.25 -4.24
N LEU A 37 -0.47 11.38 -3.46
CA LEU A 37 -0.53 9.97 -3.77
C LEU A 37 -1.20 9.73 -5.12
N GLN A 38 -2.34 10.38 -5.34
CA GLN A 38 -3.05 10.25 -6.61
C GLN A 38 -2.22 10.77 -7.78
N LYS A 39 -1.54 11.89 -7.58
CA LYS A 39 -0.66 12.44 -8.62
C LYS A 39 0.47 11.47 -8.93
N TYR A 40 1.06 10.87 -7.91
CA TYR A 40 2.14 9.91 -8.11
C TYR A 40 1.66 8.70 -8.92
N VAL A 41 0.51 8.15 -8.52
CA VAL A 41 -0.05 6.98 -9.21
C VAL A 41 -0.35 7.32 -10.66
N MET A 42 -0.99 8.46 -10.92
CA MET A 42 -1.36 8.87 -12.28
C MET A 42 -0.14 9.09 -13.15
N SER A 43 0.90 9.72 -12.61
CA SER A 43 2.10 10.03 -13.39
C SER A 43 3.02 8.82 -13.57
N SER A 44 2.97 7.86 -12.67
CA SER A 44 3.87 6.70 -12.67
C SER A 44 3.30 5.50 -13.41
N THR A 45 1.98 5.43 -13.56
CA THR A 45 1.33 4.28 -14.18
C THR A 45 1.35 4.41 -15.70
N HIS A 46 1.91 3.40 -16.35
CA HIS A 46 1.93 3.33 -17.81
C HIS A 46 0.93 2.28 -18.27
N TYR A 47 0.10 2.64 -19.24
CA TYR A 47 -0.89 1.70 -19.74
C TYR A 47 -0.17 0.64 -20.58
N PRO A 48 -0.23 -0.64 -20.21
CA PRO A 48 0.46 -1.68 -20.98
C PRO A 48 -0.06 -1.77 -22.41
N LEU A 49 0.86 -1.99 -23.35
CA LEU A 49 0.50 -2.10 -24.76
C LEU A 49 -0.51 -3.22 -24.99
N GLN A 50 -0.30 -4.37 -24.37
CA GLN A 50 -1.22 -5.49 -24.50
C GLN A 50 -2.63 -5.11 -24.08
N ALA A 51 -2.76 -4.43 -22.95
CA ALA A 51 -4.07 -4.01 -22.45
C ALA A 51 -4.73 -3.03 -23.40
N ARG A 52 -3.94 -2.13 -24.00
CA ARG A 52 -4.46 -1.20 -24.99
C ARG A 52 -5.01 -1.93 -26.19
N GLU A 53 -4.26 -2.89 -26.69
CA GLU A 53 -4.64 -3.65 -27.89
C GLU A 53 -5.89 -4.50 -27.64
N GLU A 54 -6.03 -5.00 -26.43
CA GLU A 54 -7.16 -5.85 -26.04
C GLU A 54 -8.33 -5.06 -25.45
N ASN A 55 -8.20 -3.74 -25.36
CA ASN A 55 -9.21 -2.87 -24.73
C ASN A 55 -9.48 -3.28 -23.28
N THR A 56 -8.45 -3.74 -22.59
CA THR A 56 -8.57 -4.13 -21.18
C THR A 56 -8.57 -2.87 -20.33
N SER A 57 -9.61 -2.70 -19.52
CA SER A 57 -9.70 -1.58 -18.58
C SER A 57 -10.35 -2.06 -17.29
N GLY A 58 -10.18 -1.29 -16.24
CA GLY A 58 -10.76 -1.63 -14.96
C GLY A 58 -9.87 -1.19 -13.81
N ILE A 59 -10.18 -1.66 -12.62
CA ILE A 59 -9.47 -1.28 -11.41
C ILE A 59 -8.69 -2.49 -10.88
N VAL A 60 -7.40 -2.28 -10.65
CA VAL A 60 -6.54 -3.28 -10.03
C VAL A 60 -6.40 -2.90 -8.56
N TYR A 61 -6.63 -3.86 -7.67
CA TYR A 61 -6.49 -3.65 -6.23
C TYR A 61 -5.20 -4.32 -5.76
N VAL A 62 -4.34 -3.53 -5.13
CA VAL A 62 -3.04 -4.01 -4.65
C VAL A 62 -2.95 -3.75 -3.15
N SER A 63 -2.55 -4.78 -2.39
CA SER A 63 -2.27 -4.60 -0.97
C SER A 63 -0.77 -4.49 -0.77
N PHE A 64 -0.40 -3.81 0.30
CA PHE A 64 0.99 -3.66 0.68
C PHE A 64 1.06 -3.34 2.17
N VAL A 65 2.25 -3.47 2.73
CA VAL A 65 2.47 -3.14 4.13
C VAL A 65 3.39 -1.93 4.20
N VAL A 66 2.98 -0.93 4.98
CA VAL A 66 3.83 0.19 5.33
C VAL A 66 4.54 -0.17 6.62
N ASN A 67 5.85 -0.38 6.56
CA ASN A 67 6.63 -0.79 7.70
C ASN A 67 6.79 0.35 8.70
N MET A 68 7.33 0.04 9.86
CA MET A 68 7.52 1.03 10.93
C MET A 68 8.44 2.18 10.51
N ASP A 69 9.30 1.97 9.53
CA ASP A 69 10.17 3.01 8.98
C ASP A 69 9.56 3.71 7.75
N GLY A 70 8.31 3.36 7.39
CA GLY A 70 7.64 3.94 6.24
C GLY A 70 7.89 3.25 4.93
N LYS A 71 8.73 2.24 4.90
CA LYS A 71 9.04 1.54 3.65
C LYS A 71 7.92 0.59 3.26
N ILE A 72 7.70 0.49 1.95
CA ILE A 72 6.70 -0.41 1.38
C ILE A 72 7.27 -1.82 1.31
N GLN A 73 6.48 -2.80 1.73
CA GLN A 73 6.86 -4.21 1.64
C GLN A 73 5.62 -5.08 1.43
N GLU A 74 5.83 -6.35 1.13
CA GLU A 74 4.77 -7.34 0.96
C GLU A 74 3.68 -6.88 -0.01
N VAL A 75 4.11 -6.45 -1.19
CA VAL A 75 3.17 -6.01 -2.24
C VAL A 75 2.50 -7.24 -2.83
N LYS A 76 1.17 -7.25 -2.79
CA LYS A 76 0.37 -8.40 -3.26
C LYS A 76 -0.80 -7.93 -4.10
N LEU A 77 -1.11 -8.71 -5.13
CA LEU A 77 -2.29 -8.46 -5.94
C LEU A 77 -3.52 -9.00 -5.23
N LEU A 78 -4.52 -8.14 -5.01
CA LEU A 78 -5.79 -8.57 -4.46
C LEU A 78 -6.79 -8.91 -5.56
N ARG A 79 -6.85 -8.07 -6.59
CA ARG A 79 -7.75 -8.27 -7.71
C ARG A 79 -7.14 -7.64 -8.95
N GLY A 80 -7.04 -8.43 -10.01
CA GLY A 80 -6.45 -7.99 -11.25
C GLY A 80 -7.42 -7.99 -12.39
N ILE A 81 -6.98 -7.44 -13.53
CA ILE A 81 -7.76 -7.38 -14.76
C ILE A 81 -6.99 -7.97 -15.95
N GLY A 82 -5.73 -8.34 -15.76
CA GLY A 82 -4.92 -8.91 -16.82
C GLY A 82 -4.32 -7.89 -17.77
N GLY A 83 -3.87 -8.33 -18.92
CA GLY A 83 -3.30 -7.48 -19.96
C GLY A 83 -2.01 -6.77 -19.58
N GLY A 84 -1.32 -7.23 -18.53
CA GLY A 84 -0.13 -6.56 -18.01
C GLY A 84 -0.43 -5.48 -17.01
N CYS A 85 -1.72 -5.15 -16.79
CA CYS A 85 -2.11 -4.10 -15.84
C CYS A 85 -1.78 -4.49 -14.41
N ASP A 86 -1.91 -5.78 -14.08
CA ASP A 86 -1.64 -6.27 -12.73
C ASP A 86 -0.18 -6.06 -12.35
N GLU A 87 0.72 -6.44 -13.24
CA GLU A 87 2.16 -6.27 -13.04
C GLU A 87 2.54 -4.80 -12.97
N GLU A 88 1.92 -3.98 -13.82
CA GLU A 88 2.19 -2.54 -13.82
C GLU A 88 1.74 -1.90 -12.51
N ALA A 89 0.55 -2.27 -12.02
CA ALA A 89 0.05 -1.76 -10.75
C ALA A 89 1.00 -2.09 -9.60
N MET A 90 1.48 -3.34 -9.56
CA MET A 90 2.42 -3.75 -8.52
C MET A 90 3.75 -3.02 -8.65
N ARG A 91 4.22 -2.78 -9.88
CA ARG A 91 5.44 -2.02 -10.13
C ARG A 91 5.33 -0.60 -9.55
N VAL A 92 4.19 0.06 -9.80
CA VAL A 92 3.95 1.42 -9.30
C VAL A 92 4.02 1.45 -7.78
N ILE A 93 3.36 0.50 -7.12
CA ILE A 93 3.38 0.43 -5.66
C ILE A 93 4.80 0.22 -5.13
N LYS A 94 5.53 -0.70 -5.75
CA LYS A 94 6.90 -1.01 -5.31
C LYS A 94 7.87 0.17 -5.50
N SER A 95 7.55 1.07 -6.42
CA SER A 95 8.43 2.21 -6.72
C SER A 95 8.13 3.43 -5.86
N MET A 96 7.12 3.38 -4.99
CA MET A 96 6.74 4.52 -4.16
C MET A 96 7.84 4.91 -3.18
N PRO A 97 7.98 6.21 -2.90
CA PRO A 97 8.87 6.65 -1.83
C PRO A 97 8.34 6.21 -0.47
N ASP A 98 9.14 6.40 0.57
CA ASP A 98 8.73 6.04 1.92
C ASP A 98 7.48 6.82 2.32
N TRP A 99 6.59 6.13 3.01
CA TRP A 99 5.38 6.71 3.57
C TRP A 99 5.65 7.19 4.98
N LYS A 100 4.73 7.99 5.53
CA LYS A 100 4.70 8.24 6.96
C LYS A 100 4.06 7.03 7.60
N PRO A 101 4.74 6.36 8.54
CA PRO A 101 4.20 5.11 9.09
C PRO A 101 2.95 5.35 9.93
N GLY A 102 2.12 4.32 10.03
CA GLY A 102 0.99 4.35 10.93
C GLY A 102 1.44 4.28 12.38
N LYS A 103 0.60 4.76 13.27
CA LYS A 103 0.92 4.77 14.70
C LYS A 103 -0.24 4.31 15.54
N GLN A 104 0.06 3.55 16.57
CA GLN A 104 -0.89 3.14 17.59
C GLN A 104 -0.32 3.55 18.93
N ASN A 105 -1.06 4.37 19.68
CA ASN A 105 -0.58 4.91 20.97
C ASN A 105 0.77 5.63 20.83
N GLY A 106 0.96 6.35 19.72
CA GLY A 106 2.18 7.11 19.45
C GLY A 106 3.36 6.28 18.98
N ILE A 107 3.18 4.97 18.84
CA ILE A 107 4.26 4.06 18.45
C ILE A 107 4.06 3.65 17.00
N ALA A 108 5.11 3.75 16.17
CA ALA A 108 5.05 3.33 14.79
C ALA A 108 4.84 1.82 14.70
N VAL A 109 3.89 1.40 13.85
CA VAL A 109 3.55 -0.01 13.68
C VAL A 109 3.43 -0.31 12.19
N LYS A 110 3.52 -1.61 11.86
CA LYS A 110 3.31 -2.07 10.48
C LYS A 110 1.83 -2.08 10.19
N VAL A 111 1.43 -1.50 9.07
CA VAL A 111 0.02 -1.43 8.70
C VAL A 111 -0.15 -1.95 7.28
N GLN A 112 -1.09 -2.88 7.11
CA GLN A 112 -1.46 -3.37 5.79
C GLN A 112 -2.49 -2.43 5.21
N MET A 113 -2.25 -2.03 3.97
CA MET A 113 -3.13 -1.15 3.24
C MET A 113 -3.43 -1.72 1.87
N SER A 114 -4.46 -1.21 1.23
CA SER A 114 -4.73 -1.54 -0.16
C SER A 114 -5.16 -0.27 -0.87
N ILE A 115 -4.77 -0.15 -2.13
CA ILE A 115 -5.22 0.97 -2.95
C ILE A 115 -5.66 0.47 -4.31
N PRO A 116 -6.64 1.15 -4.92
CA PRO A 116 -7.06 0.86 -6.28
C PRO A 116 -6.19 1.63 -7.27
N ILE A 117 -5.86 0.97 -8.39
CA ILE A 117 -5.20 1.64 -9.50
C ILE A 117 -6.12 1.50 -10.70
N ASN A 118 -6.60 2.62 -11.20
CA ASN A 118 -7.60 2.65 -12.25
C ASN A 118 -6.93 2.71 -13.62
N PHE A 119 -7.18 1.69 -14.43
CA PHE A 119 -6.74 1.64 -15.82
C PHE A 119 -7.94 1.99 -16.69
N LYS A 120 -7.94 3.21 -17.18
CA LYS A 120 -9.04 3.72 -17.98
C LYS A 120 -8.53 4.14 -19.34
N LEU A 121 -9.11 3.55 -20.39
CA LEU A 121 -8.78 3.93 -21.75
C LEU A 121 -9.48 5.24 -22.08
N SER A 122 -8.71 6.18 -22.62
CA SER A 122 -9.26 7.42 -23.14
C SER A 122 -9.34 7.34 -24.65
N ASN A 123 -10.45 7.80 -25.19
CA ASN A 123 -10.65 7.81 -26.62
C ASN A 123 -10.17 9.11 -27.24
#